data_daabfc591e5b8b32db7888d9eb77a82a
#
_entry.id   daabfc591e5b8b32db7888d9eb77a82a
#
_cell.length_a   1.000
_cell.length_b   1.000
_cell.length_c   1.000
_cell.angle_alpha   90.00
_cell.angle_beta   90.00
_cell.angle_gamma   90.00
#
_symmetry.space_group_name_H-M   'P 1'
#
loop_
_entity.id
_entity.type
_entity.pdbx_description
1 polymer ?
#
loop_
_entity_poly.entity_id
_entity_poly.type
_entity_poly.pdbx_seq_one_letter_code
_entity_poly.pdbx_strand_id
1 'polypeptide(L)'
;MRPPLAIIVKGWPRLSETFIAQEVLALERLGFRFDIWSLRRPYDDRTHPIHDEIAARVRYLPEYLHEEPLRVLRALIAALPRRGFWRAARVWLADLRRDPTANRARRFGQALVLARELPPETRALYVHFIHTPGSAARYAAMIRGLDWGASAHARDIWTTPEWEKREKLAEMSFLATCTAANAAHLQTLTDRPGKVDLVYHGLDLARFPEPPPRAPRNGVRAGPFRLLSVGRLVPKKGYDDLIAALGRLPATLDWRLVHVGGGALKDALAAEAARLGVGDRIDWLGKRDQTEVIAAMRRSDLFVLPSKIAEDGDRDGLPNVLMEAASQRLAILSTAVSAIPEFIEDGVHGVLVAPGDPGALADRITRLAGDPAWRADLADAARARLIAQFGMARGMRVLARRLAALLGDAAPPRELAAAAAGEMDAAGPGAGGASPPDAPPAGRAP
;
A
#
# COMPACT_ATOMS: atom_id res chain seq x y z
N MET A 1 -12.69 -29.58 3.04
CA MET A 1 -13.77 -28.63 2.63
C MET A 1 -13.12 -27.53 1.79
N ARG A 2 -13.65 -27.20 0.60
CA ARG A 2 -13.08 -26.16 -0.27
C ARG A 2 -13.37 -24.77 0.29
N PRO A 3 -12.49 -23.77 0.04
CA PRO A 3 -12.65 -22.46 0.65
C PRO A 3 -13.84 -21.68 0.09
N PRO A 4 -14.63 -20.99 0.93
CA PRO A 4 -15.79 -20.23 0.52
C PRO A 4 -15.45 -18.85 -0.06
N LEU A 5 -14.23 -18.36 0.10
CA LEU A 5 -13.76 -17.06 -0.37
C LEU A 5 -12.71 -17.25 -1.47
N ALA A 6 -12.75 -16.41 -2.49
CA ALA A 6 -11.67 -16.30 -3.47
C ALA A 6 -11.07 -14.89 -3.40
N ILE A 7 -9.75 -14.79 -3.18
CA ILE A 7 -9.01 -13.53 -3.21
C ILE A 7 -8.38 -13.36 -4.59
N ILE A 8 -8.73 -12.28 -5.28
CA ILE A 8 -8.25 -11.98 -6.63
C ILE A 8 -7.18 -10.90 -6.58
N VAL A 9 -6.02 -11.17 -7.19
CA VAL A 9 -4.88 -10.27 -7.24
C VAL A 9 -4.36 -10.10 -8.67
N LYS A 10 -3.64 -9.02 -8.94
CA LYS A 10 -3.07 -8.76 -10.27
C LYS A 10 -1.94 -9.71 -10.63
N GLY A 11 -1.09 -10.03 -9.69
CA GLY A 11 0.05 -10.94 -9.79
C GLY A 11 0.45 -11.41 -8.39
N TRP A 12 0.86 -12.66 -8.26
CA TRP A 12 1.26 -13.23 -6.99
C TRP A 12 2.35 -14.30 -7.17
N PRO A 13 3.36 -14.39 -6.28
CA PRO A 13 3.75 -13.38 -5.26
C PRO A 13 4.38 -12.14 -5.90
N ARG A 14 4.38 -10.99 -5.19
CA ARG A 14 5.01 -9.75 -5.65
C ARG A 14 5.79 -9.07 -4.54
N LEU A 15 7.08 -8.82 -4.78
CA LEU A 15 7.98 -8.20 -3.82
C LEU A 15 7.54 -6.76 -3.43
N SER A 16 6.95 -6.03 -4.36
CA SER A 16 6.53 -4.63 -4.14
C SER A 16 5.13 -4.47 -3.52
N GLU A 17 4.44 -5.56 -3.23
CA GLU A 17 3.07 -5.58 -2.70
C GLU A 17 3.00 -6.39 -1.39
N THR A 18 4.00 -6.23 -0.51
CA THR A 18 4.09 -6.93 0.78
C THR A 18 2.89 -6.69 1.69
N PHE A 19 2.22 -5.54 1.55
CA PHE A 19 1.00 -5.24 2.29
C PHE A 19 -0.14 -6.21 1.96
N ILE A 20 -0.25 -6.70 0.71
CA ILE A 20 -1.23 -7.73 0.34
C ILE A 20 -0.86 -9.06 1.01
N ALA A 21 0.43 -9.42 1.00
CA ALA A 21 0.89 -10.64 1.66
C ALA A 21 0.65 -10.60 3.18
N GLN A 22 0.90 -9.45 3.81
CA GLN A 22 0.58 -9.24 5.23
C GLN A 22 -0.90 -9.40 5.52
N GLU A 23 -1.77 -8.79 4.70
CA GLU A 23 -3.22 -8.90 4.83
C GLU A 23 -3.72 -10.33 4.64
N VAL A 24 -3.25 -11.02 3.59
CA VAL A 24 -3.59 -12.42 3.30
C VAL A 24 -3.17 -13.34 4.45
N LEU A 25 -1.94 -13.22 4.94
CA LEU A 25 -1.45 -13.99 6.08
C LEU A 25 -2.26 -13.73 7.35
N ALA A 26 -2.60 -12.46 7.60
CA ALA A 26 -3.44 -12.11 8.75
C ALA A 26 -4.85 -12.71 8.64
N LEU A 27 -5.46 -12.72 7.44
CA LEU A 27 -6.75 -13.37 7.21
C LEU A 27 -6.69 -14.88 7.44
N GLU A 28 -5.62 -15.56 7.01
CA GLU A 28 -5.41 -16.99 7.33
C GLU A 28 -5.32 -17.23 8.85
N ARG A 29 -4.54 -16.42 9.55
CA ARG A 29 -4.38 -16.50 11.01
C ARG A 29 -5.68 -16.24 11.76
N LEU A 30 -6.56 -15.42 11.17
CA LEU A 30 -7.93 -15.19 11.68
C LEU A 30 -8.92 -16.30 11.31
N GLY A 31 -8.46 -17.38 10.67
CA GLY A 31 -9.29 -18.56 10.35
C GLY A 31 -10.09 -18.45 9.05
N PHE A 32 -9.90 -17.39 8.24
CA PHE A 32 -10.51 -17.35 6.92
C PHE A 32 -9.87 -18.40 6.00
N ARG A 33 -10.70 -19.06 5.19
CA ARG A 33 -10.27 -20.03 4.18
C ARG A 33 -10.55 -19.49 2.80
N PHE A 34 -9.52 -19.40 1.97
CA PHE A 34 -9.59 -18.87 0.62
C PHE A 34 -8.56 -19.49 -0.31
N ASP A 35 -8.82 -19.44 -1.61
CA ASP A 35 -7.82 -19.60 -2.66
C ASP A 35 -7.41 -18.23 -3.19
N ILE A 36 -6.13 -18.06 -3.56
CA ILE A 36 -5.63 -16.86 -4.23
C ILE A 36 -5.70 -17.08 -5.74
N TRP A 37 -6.39 -16.17 -6.44
CA TRP A 37 -6.51 -16.17 -7.89
C TRP A 37 -5.73 -15.01 -8.48
N SER A 38 -4.63 -15.32 -9.13
CA SER A 38 -3.74 -14.34 -9.73
C SER A 38 -4.01 -14.22 -11.23
N LEU A 39 -4.18 -12.97 -11.72
CA LEU A 39 -4.44 -12.72 -13.14
C LEU A 39 -3.24 -12.99 -14.03
N ARG A 40 -2.06 -13.16 -13.44
CA ARG A 40 -0.82 -13.50 -14.15
C ARG A 40 0.20 -14.13 -13.22
N ARG A 41 1.20 -14.76 -13.81
CA ARG A 41 2.38 -15.22 -13.07
C ARG A 41 3.25 -14.03 -12.63
N PRO A 42 4.03 -14.16 -11.56
CA PRO A 42 4.96 -13.12 -11.14
C PRO A 42 6.09 -12.95 -12.17
N TYR A 43 6.63 -11.73 -12.28
CA TYR A 43 7.85 -11.46 -13.05
C TYR A 43 9.06 -11.28 -12.13
N ASP A 44 8.85 -11.27 -10.81
CA ASP A 44 9.93 -11.13 -9.84
C ASP A 44 10.56 -12.51 -9.57
N ASP A 45 11.88 -12.61 -9.73
CA ASP A 45 12.65 -13.83 -9.43
C ASP A 45 12.84 -14.05 -7.91
N ARG A 46 12.54 -13.05 -7.11
CA ARG A 46 12.66 -13.08 -5.64
C ARG A 46 11.32 -12.85 -4.99
N THR A 47 11.08 -13.58 -3.91
CA THR A 47 9.92 -13.44 -3.04
C THR A 47 10.31 -12.84 -1.69
N HIS A 48 9.36 -12.29 -0.97
CA HIS A 48 9.55 -11.89 0.43
C HIS A 48 9.26 -13.10 1.33
N PRO A 49 9.99 -13.32 2.44
CA PRO A 49 9.78 -14.48 3.32
C PRO A 49 8.33 -14.68 3.78
N ILE A 50 7.55 -13.61 3.89
CA ILE A 50 6.13 -13.70 4.23
C ILE A 50 5.29 -14.56 3.26
N HIS A 51 5.71 -14.65 1.99
CA HIS A 51 4.98 -15.47 1.02
C HIS A 51 5.10 -16.97 1.33
N ASP A 52 6.19 -17.39 1.96
CA ASP A 52 6.43 -18.78 2.34
C ASP A 52 5.60 -19.20 3.57
N GLU A 53 5.10 -18.23 4.34
CA GLU A 53 4.22 -18.47 5.49
C GLU A 53 2.74 -18.67 5.08
N ILE A 54 2.37 -18.29 3.85
CA ILE A 54 0.98 -18.33 3.36
C ILE A 54 0.68 -19.71 2.80
N ALA A 55 -0.29 -20.40 3.41
CA ALA A 55 -0.68 -21.76 3.04
C ALA A 55 -1.75 -21.79 1.92
N ALA A 56 -2.42 -20.66 1.63
CA ALA A 56 -3.48 -20.57 0.63
C ALA A 56 -3.01 -21.03 -0.74
N ARG A 57 -3.85 -21.82 -1.40
CA ARG A 57 -3.55 -22.31 -2.74
C ARG A 57 -3.60 -21.18 -3.76
N VAL A 58 -2.55 -21.04 -4.57
CA VAL A 58 -2.47 -20.07 -5.66
C VAL A 58 -2.90 -20.70 -6.98
N ARG A 59 -3.78 -20.02 -7.70
CA ARG A 59 -4.26 -20.38 -9.04
C ARG A 59 -3.99 -19.24 -10.01
N TYR A 60 -3.47 -19.54 -11.18
CA TYR A 60 -3.16 -18.55 -12.20
C TYR A 60 -4.18 -18.58 -13.34
N LEU A 61 -4.68 -17.41 -13.70
CA LEU A 61 -5.47 -17.20 -14.90
C LEU A 61 -4.54 -16.96 -16.10
N PRO A 62 -4.98 -17.17 -17.34
CA PRO A 62 -4.18 -16.85 -18.51
C PRO A 62 -3.90 -15.34 -18.52
N GLU A 63 -2.63 -14.95 -18.60
CA GLU A 63 -2.27 -13.53 -18.68
C GLU A 63 -2.76 -12.94 -20.00
N TYR A 64 -2.52 -13.66 -21.10
CA TYR A 64 -3.06 -13.34 -22.41
C TYR A 64 -3.97 -14.48 -22.89
N LEU A 65 -5.11 -14.14 -23.50
CA LEU A 65 -6.14 -15.13 -23.87
C LEU A 65 -5.64 -16.11 -24.96
N HIS A 66 -4.71 -15.68 -25.79
CA HIS A 66 -4.13 -16.51 -26.86
C HIS A 66 -3.14 -17.56 -26.35
N GLU A 67 -2.64 -17.45 -25.11
CA GLU A 67 -1.75 -18.45 -24.50
C GLU A 67 -2.50 -19.75 -24.15
N GLU A 68 -3.78 -19.62 -23.78
CA GLU A 68 -4.63 -20.76 -23.39
C GLU A 68 -6.01 -20.71 -24.07
N PRO A 69 -6.08 -20.69 -25.42
CA PRO A 69 -7.31 -20.41 -26.14
C PRO A 69 -8.40 -21.45 -25.89
N LEU A 70 -8.04 -22.72 -25.74
CA LEU A 70 -9.00 -23.80 -25.44
C LEU A 70 -9.60 -23.67 -24.02
N ARG A 71 -8.80 -23.19 -23.06
CA ARG A 71 -9.28 -22.93 -21.69
C ARG A 71 -10.31 -21.80 -21.69
N VAL A 72 -10.04 -20.73 -22.43
CA VAL A 72 -10.95 -19.58 -22.60
C VAL A 72 -12.23 -20.01 -23.34
N LEU A 73 -12.10 -20.76 -24.44
CA LEU A 73 -13.27 -21.26 -25.19
C LEU A 73 -14.18 -22.16 -24.35
N ARG A 74 -13.58 -23.10 -23.62
CA ARG A 74 -14.34 -23.97 -22.69
C ARG A 74 -15.05 -23.15 -21.60
N ALA A 75 -14.42 -22.07 -21.13
CA ALA A 75 -15.00 -21.17 -20.15
C ALA A 75 -16.18 -20.38 -20.74
N LEU A 76 -16.05 -19.89 -21.97
CA LEU A 76 -17.12 -19.22 -22.70
C LEU A 76 -18.33 -20.15 -22.87
N ILE A 77 -18.12 -21.36 -23.41
CA ILE A 77 -19.20 -22.34 -23.61
C ILE A 77 -19.92 -22.65 -22.29
N ALA A 78 -19.18 -22.83 -21.18
CA ALA A 78 -19.76 -23.09 -19.87
C ALA A 78 -20.51 -21.89 -19.27
N ALA A 79 -20.22 -20.67 -19.72
CA ALA A 79 -20.89 -19.47 -19.26
C ALA A 79 -22.20 -19.16 -20.00
N LEU A 80 -22.30 -19.52 -21.29
CA LEU A 80 -23.44 -19.22 -22.17
C LEU A 80 -24.82 -19.55 -21.56
N PRO A 81 -25.05 -20.71 -20.90
CA PRO A 81 -26.34 -21.04 -20.33
C PRO A 81 -26.68 -20.25 -19.06
N ARG A 82 -25.73 -19.50 -18.49
CA ARG A 82 -25.96 -18.76 -17.27
C ARG A 82 -26.61 -17.40 -17.55
N ARG A 83 -27.69 -17.07 -16.89
CA ARG A 83 -28.32 -15.73 -17.01
C ARG A 83 -27.37 -14.60 -16.68
N GLY A 84 -26.48 -14.79 -15.70
CA GLY A 84 -25.45 -13.84 -15.31
C GLY A 84 -24.44 -13.52 -16.42
N PHE A 85 -24.18 -14.46 -17.34
CA PHE A 85 -23.30 -14.23 -18.49
C PHE A 85 -23.83 -13.09 -19.39
N TRP A 86 -25.10 -13.10 -19.72
CA TRP A 86 -25.68 -12.08 -20.60
C TRP A 86 -25.70 -10.70 -19.97
N ARG A 87 -25.89 -10.64 -18.64
CA ARG A 87 -25.72 -9.40 -17.88
C ARG A 87 -24.28 -8.92 -17.92
N ALA A 88 -23.31 -9.77 -17.64
CA ALA A 88 -21.89 -9.46 -17.68
C ALA A 88 -21.43 -9.04 -19.09
N ALA A 89 -21.91 -9.71 -20.13
CA ALA A 89 -21.60 -9.38 -21.53
C ALA A 89 -22.12 -7.99 -21.94
N ARG A 90 -23.34 -7.62 -21.51
CA ARG A 90 -23.89 -6.27 -21.75
C ARG A 90 -23.04 -5.21 -21.08
N VAL A 91 -22.67 -5.41 -19.83
CA VAL A 91 -21.80 -4.48 -19.07
C VAL A 91 -20.43 -4.39 -19.74
N TRP A 92 -19.82 -5.51 -20.08
CA TRP A 92 -18.53 -5.54 -20.78
C TRP A 92 -18.57 -4.82 -22.13
N LEU A 93 -19.64 -5.00 -22.94
CA LEU A 93 -19.81 -4.27 -24.20
C LEU A 93 -19.94 -2.76 -23.99
N ALA A 94 -20.64 -2.33 -22.94
CA ALA A 94 -20.73 -0.92 -22.59
C ALA A 94 -19.36 -0.38 -22.16
N ASP A 95 -18.61 -1.13 -21.34
CA ASP A 95 -17.27 -0.78 -20.93
C ASP A 95 -16.30 -0.73 -22.14
N LEU A 96 -16.41 -1.70 -23.06
CA LEU A 96 -15.57 -1.75 -24.28
C LEU A 96 -15.85 -0.57 -25.21
N ARG A 97 -17.09 -0.06 -25.28
CA ARG A 97 -17.40 1.14 -26.07
C ARG A 97 -16.74 2.41 -25.50
N ARG A 98 -16.59 2.48 -24.16
CA ARG A 98 -15.96 3.63 -23.46
C ARG A 98 -14.43 3.53 -23.44
N ASP A 99 -13.91 2.31 -23.41
CA ASP A 99 -12.46 2.00 -23.35
C ASP A 99 -12.16 0.83 -24.32
N PRO A 100 -12.03 1.12 -25.65
CA PRO A 100 -11.86 0.09 -26.69
C PRO A 100 -10.43 -0.44 -26.75
N THR A 101 -9.96 -1.07 -25.66
CA THR A 101 -8.62 -1.61 -25.53
C THR A 101 -8.61 -3.15 -25.51
N ALA A 102 -7.55 -3.75 -26.03
CA ALA A 102 -7.32 -5.20 -25.92
C ALA A 102 -7.32 -5.68 -24.44
N ASN A 103 -6.92 -4.79 -23.53
CA ASN A 103 -6.95 -5.06 -22.09
C ASN A 103 -8.40 -5.28 -21.60
N ARG A 104 -9.40 -4.59 -22.15
CA ARG A 104 -10.81 -4.78 -21.80
C ARG A 104 -11.32 -6.15 -22.22
N ALA A 105 -10.94 -6.62 -23.41
CA ALA A 105 -11.24 -7.97 -23.88
C ALA A 105 -10.57 -9.03 -23.00
N ARG A 106 -9.31 -8.81 -22.65
CA ARG A 106 -8.55 -9.71 -21.73
C ARG A 106 -9.24 -9.86 -20.38
N ARG A 107 -9.68 -8.76 -19.76
CA ARG A 107 -10.40 -8.79 -18.46
C ARG A 107 -11.65 -9.66 -18.53
N PHE A 108 -12.41 -9.61 -19.63
CA PHE A 108 -13.60 -10.42 -19.79
C PHE A 108 -13.27 -11.90 -19.98
N GLY A 109 -12.27 -12.24 -20.80
CA GLY A 109 -11.79 -13.60 -20.96
C GLY A 109 -11.28 -14.22 -19.65
N GLN A 110 -10.52 -13.46 -18.87
CA GLN A 110 -10.09 -13.86 -17.52
C GLN A 110 -11.27 -14.08 -16.59
N ALA A 111 -12.31 -13.25 -16.66
CA ALA A 111 -13.53 -13.43 -15.88
C ALA A 111 -14.30 -14.69 -16.25
N LEU A 112 -14.34 -15.07 -17.53
CA LEU A 112 -14.94 -16.33 -17.97
C LEU A 112 -14.22 -17.53 -17.37
N VAL A 113 -12.88 -17.54 -17.43
CA VAL A 113 -12.06 -18.63 -16.85
C VAL A 113 -12.26 -18.69 -15.34
N LEU A 114 -12.19 -17.54 -14.66
CA LEU A 114 -12.43 -17.45 -13.22
C LEU A 114 -13.82 -17.99 -12.86
N ALA A 115 -14.88 -17.53 -13.53
CA ALA A 115 -16.26 -17.97 -13.27
C ALA A 115 -16.46 -19.48 -13.46
N ARG A 116 -15.77 -20.09 -14.43
CA ARG A 116 -15.83 -21.52 -14.67
C ARG A 116 -15.08 -22.33 -13.61
N GLU A 117 -13.90 -21.87 -13.20
CA GLU A 117 -12.97 -22.65 -12.39
C GLU A 117 -13.11 -22.40 -10.87
N LEU A 118 -13.81 -21.36 -10.47
CA LEU A 118 -14.17 -21.15 -9.08
C LEU A 118 -14.94 -22.40 -8.54
N PRO A 119 -14.51 -22.92 -7.37
CA PRO A 119 -15.23 -24.00 -6.72
C PRO A 119 -16.73 -23.71 -6.57
N PRO A 120 -17.60 -24.74 -6.63
CA PRO A 120 -19.04 -24.54 -6.40
C PRO A 120 -19.35 -23.95 -5.02
N GLU A 121 -18.51 -24.23 -4.03
CA GLU A 121 -18.63 -23.77 -2.65
C GLU A 121 -18.26 -22.30 -2.45
N THR A 122 -17.66 -21.65 -3.47
CA THR A 122 -17.32 -20.23 -3.40
C THR A 122 -18.58 -19.40 -3.24
N ARG A 123 -18.63 -18.59 -2.17
CA ARG A 123 -19.74 -17.71 -1.82
C ARG A 123 -19.48 -16.26 -2.17
N ALA A 124 -18.22 -15.82 -2.10
CA ALA A 124 -17.85 -14.42 -2.30
C ALA A 124 -16.48 -14.27 -2.95
N LEU A 125 -16.27 -13.10 -3.56
CA LEU A 125 -14.99 -12.67 -4.09
C LEU A 125 -14.49 -11.46 -3.30
N TYR A 126 -13.18 -11.44 -3.02
CA TYR A 126 -12.48 -10.26 -2.51
C TYR A 126 -11.32 -9.91 -3.44
N VAL A 127 -11.22 -8.66 -3.87
CA VAL A 127 -10.26 -8.29 -4.91
C VAL A 127 -9.36 -7.14 -4.48
N HIS A 128 -8.06 -7.30 -4.68
CA HIS A 128 -7.12 -6.18 -4.57
C HIS A 128 -7.00 -5.46 -5.90
N PHE A 129 -7.17 -4.14 -5.85
CA PHE A 129 -7.19 -3.19 -6.96
C PHE A 129 -8.48 -3.21 -7.79
N ILE A 130 -9.13 -2.05 -7.84
CA ILE A 130 -10.39 -1.85 -8.56
C ILE A 130 -10.24 -1.66 -10.08
N HIS A 131 -9.01 -1.53 -10.60
CA HIS A 131 -8.77 -1.45 -12.05
C HIS A 131 -8.95 -2.83 -12.73
N THR A 132 -7.89 -3.44 -13.31
CA THR A 132 -7.95 -4.70 -14.06
C THR A 132 -8.48 -5.89 -13.24
N PRO A 133 -7.96 -6.17 -12.01
CA PRO A 133 -8.51 -7.25 -11.19
C PRO A 133 -9.98 -7.02 -10.81
N GLY A 134 -10.33 -5.78 -10.43
CA GLY A 134 -11.70 -5.42 -10.10
C GLY A 134 -12.68 -5.62 -11.25
N SER A 135 -12.26 -5.36 -12.50
CA SER A 135 -13.12 -5.64 -13.67
C SER A 135 -13.31 -7.14 -13.89
N ALA A 136 -12.23 -7.94 -13.78
CA ALA A 136 -12.33 -9.39 -13.94
C ALA A 136 -13.20 -10.02 -12.84
N ALA A 137 -13.04 -9.58 -11.60
CA ALA A 137 -13.86 -10.02 -10.47
C ALA A 137 -15.33 -9.61 -10.65
N ARG A 138 -15.62 -8.36 -11.05
CA ARG A 138 -16.96 -7.85 -11.33
C ARG A 138 -17.72 -8.73 -12.32
N TYR A 139 -17.12 -9.01 -13.48
CA TYR A 139 -17.76 -9.83 -14.51
C TYR A 139 -17.92 -11.28 -14.04
N ALA A 140 -16.92 -11.86 -13.36
CA ALA A 140 -17.02 -13.23 -12.83
C ALA A 140 -18.10 -13.35 -11.75
N ALA A 141 -18.20 -12.35 -10.86
CA ALA A 141 -19.26 -12.26 -9.84
C ALA A 141 -20.66 -12.22 -10.48
N MET A 142 -20.85 -11.40 -11.54
CA MET A 142 -22.11 -11.38 -12.30
C MET A 142 -22.45 -12.73 -12.92
N ILE A 143 -21.46 -13.40 -13.56
CA ILE A 143 -21.67 -14.69 -14.22
C ILE A 143 -22.09 -15.77 -13.21
N ARG A 144 -21.52 -15.73 -12.01
CA ARG A 144 -21.74 -16.72 -10.94
C ARG A 144 -22.88 -16.35 -9.98
N GLY A 145 -23.34 -15.08 -10.00
CA GLY A 145 -24.29 -14.57 -9.00
C GLY A 145 -23.68 -14.52 -7.59
N LEU A 146 -22.41 -14.07 -7.49
CA LEU A 146 -21.70 -13.96 -6.23
C LEU A 146 -21.61 -12.50 -5.77
N ASP A 147 -21.61 -12.30 -4.46
CA ASP A 147 -21.24 -11.02 -3.87
C ASP A 147 -19.74 -10.82 -3.92
N TRP A 148 -19.32 -9.55 -3.96
CA TRP A 148 -17.92 -9.22 -3.97
C TRP A 148 -17.60 -7.92 -3.23
N GLY A 149 -16.42 -7.87 -2.64
CA GLY A 149 -15.82 -6.70 -2.03
C GLY A 149 -14.45 -6.42 -2.62
N ALA A 150 -13.92 -5.24 -2.37
CA ALA A 150 -12.62 -4.84 -2.92
C ALA A 150 -11.77 -4.06 -1.91
N SER A 151 -10.45 -4.06 -2.15
CA SER A 151 -9.49 -3.14 -1.55
C SER A 151 -8.84 -2.31 -2.66
N ALA A 152 -8.92 -0.99 -2.52
CA ALA A 152 -8.32 -0.01 -3.43
C ALA A 152 -7.17 0.73 -2.73
N HIS A 153 -6.10 1.04 -3.46
CA HIS A 153 -4.86 1.46 -2.80
C HIS A 153 -4.40 2.87 -3.18
N ALA A 154 -3.88 3.06 -4.38
CA ALA A 154 -3.42 4.37 -4.84
C ALA A 154 -3.62 4.52 -6.36
N ARG A 155 -2.76 3.89 -7.16
CA ARG A 155 -2.82 4.01 -8.61
C ARG A 155 -4.18 3.65 -9.18
N ASP A 156 -4.77 2.57 -8.70
CA ASP A 156 -6.08 2.09 -9.14
C ASP A 156 -7.25 3.04 -8.79
N ILE A 157 -7.07 3.93 -7.81
CA ILE A 157 -8.03 4.96 -7.45
C ILE A 157 -7.88 6.18 -8.37
N TRP A 158 -6.64 6.64 -8.52
CA TRP A 158 -6.36 7.93 -9.15
C TRP A 158 -6.23 7.86 -10.69
N THR A 159 -5.94 6.65 -11.24
CA THR A 159 -5.80 6.46 -12.70
C THR A 159 -6.98 5.70 -13.33
N THR A 160 -7.94 5.20 -12.55
CA THR A 160 -9.17 4.59 -13.10
C THR A 160 -10.21 5.68 -13.37
N PRO A 161 -10.87 5.66 -14.53
CA PRO A 161 -11.92 6.62 -14.86
C PRO A 161 -13.04 6.64 -13.82
N GLU A 162 -13.60 7.82 -13.58
CA GLU A 162 -14.62 8.00 -12.54
C GLU A 162 -15.87 7.15 -12.79
N TRP A 163 -16.34 7.07 -14.03
CA TRP A 163 -17.49 6.25 -14.40
C TRP A 163 -17.29 4.78 -14.00
N GLU A 164 -16.08 4.25 -14.20
CA GLU A 164 -15.77 2.85 -13.88
C GLU A 164 -15.75 2.62 -12.35
N LYS A 165 -15.24 3.60 -11.59
CA LYS A 165 -15.28 3.57 -10.12
C LYS A 165 -16.70 3.60 -9.59
N ARG A 166 -17.54 4.53 -10.08
CA ARG A 166 -18.95 4.66 -9.67
C ARG A 166 -19.75 3.39 -9.91
N GLU A 167 -19.63 2.80 -11.09
CA GLU A 167 -20.35 1.56 -11.42
C GLU A 167 -19.91 0.38 -10.55
N LYS A 168 -18.60 0.23 -10.29
CA LYS A 168 -18.08 -0.81 -9.41
C LYS A 168 -18.53 -0.62 -7.96
N LEU A 169 -18.49 0.61 -7.47
CA LEU A 169 -19.00 0.96 -6.13
C LEU A 169 -20.48 0.66 -5.97
N ALA A 170 -21.29 0.88 -6.99
CA ALA A 170 -22.71 0.56 -6.96
C ALA A 170 -22.98 -0.94 -6.81
N GLU A 171 -22.11 -1.80 -7.35
CA GLU A 171 -22.30 -3.23 -7.43
C GLU A 171 -21.61 -4.05 -6.31
N MET A 172 -20.43 -3.59 -5.82
CA MET A 172 -19.73 -4.29 -4.74
C MET A 172 -20.44 -4.12 -3.40
N SER A 173 -20.21 -5.04 -2.47
CA SER A 173 -20.77 -4.97 -1.11
C SER A 173 -20.06 -3.92 -0.26
N PHE A 174 -18.74 -3.84 -0.35
CA PHE A 174 -17.91 -2.84 0.35
C PHE A 174 -16.63 -2.55 -0.43
N LEU A 175 -16.02 -1.40 -0.13
CA LEU A 175 -14.69 -1.04 -0.61
C LEU A 175 -13.83 -0.62 0.58
N ALA A 176 -12.72 -1.32 0.80
CA ALA A 176 -11.69 -0.90 1.75
C ALA A 176 -10.64 -0.03 1.04
N THR A 177 -10.07 0.94 1.73
CA THR A 177 -8.93 1.71 1.24
C THR A 177 -8.00 2.12 2.38
N CYS A 178 -6.73 2.36 2.06
CA CYS A 178 -5.67 2.46 3.05
C CYS A 178 -5.33 3.89 3.51
N THR A 179 -6.10 4.91 3.10
CA THR A 179 -5.86 6.30 3.51
C THR A 179 -7.17 7.07 3.64
N ALA A 180 -7.21 8.06 4.55
CA ALA A 180 -8.39 8.89 4.75
C ALA A 180 -8.71 9.73 3.50
N ALA A 181 -7.69 10.25 2.83
CA ALA A 181 -7.86 11.00 1.58
C ALA A 181 -8.50 10.14 0.48
N ASN A 182 -8.07 8.87 0.33
CA ASN A 182 -8.70 7.95 -0.60
C ASN A 182 -10.14 7.62 -0.20
N ALA A 183 -10.39 7.39 1.09
CA ALA A 183 -11.73 7.08 1.60
C ALA A 183 -12.69 8.23 1.33
N ALA A 184 -12.29 9.47 1.64
CA ALA A 184 -13.06 10.66 1.36
C ALA A 184 -13.37 10.79 -0.14
N HIS A 185 -12.36 10.68 -1.01
CA HIS A 185 -12.56 10.74 -2.46
C HIS A 185 -13.51 9.65 -2.97
N LEU A 186 -13.32 8.40 -2.56
CA LEU A 186 -14.16 7.29 -3.02
C LEU A 186 -15.59 7.39 -2.48
N GLN A 187 -15.79 7.93 -1.28
CA GLN A 187 -17.12 8.14 -0.71
C GLN A 187 -17.93 9.19 -1.50
N THR A 188 -17.29 10.19 -2.15
CA THR A 188 -17.98 11.13 -3.04
C THR A 188 -18.52 10.47 -4.34
N LEU A 189 -18.08 9.26 -4.63
CA LEU A 189 -18.49 8.51 -5.83
C LEU A 189 -19.68 7.58 -5.59
N THR A 190 -20.25 7.57 -4.39
CA THR A 190 -21.39 6.71 -4.01
C THR A 190 -22.30 7.43 -3.02
N ASP A 191 -23.61 7.27 -3.21
CA ASP A 191 -24.63 7.82 -2.31
C ASP A 191 -24.92 6.92 -1.09
N ARG A 192 -24.21 5.78 -0.98
CA ARG A 192 -24.41 4.82 0.10
C ARG A 192 -23.43 5.11 1.25
N PRO A 193 -23.93 5.60 2.42
CA PRO A 193 -23.09 5.76 3.60
C PRO A 193 -22.47 4.44 4.04
N GLY A 194 -21.21 4.49 4.50
CA GLY A 194 -20.50 3.30 4.97
C GLY A 194 -20.16 2.26 3.90
N LYS A 195 -20.19 2.66 2.63
CA LYS A 195 -19.76 1.82 1.49
C LYS A 195 -18.25 1.71 1.42
N VAL A 196 -17.55 2.76 1.83
CA VAL A 196 -16.09 2.85 1.81
C VAL A 196 -15.58 2.82 3.24
N ASP A 197 -14.69 1.89 3.53
CA ASP A 197 -14.04 1.73 4.83
C ASP A 197 -12.60 2.20 4.77
N LEU A 198 -12.18 3.00 5.76
CA LEU A 198 -10.78 3.29 5.98
C LEU A 198 -10.14 2.12 6.72
N VAL A 199 -9.24 1.44 6.05
CA VAL A 199 -8.48 0.31 6.58
C VAL A 199 -6.99 0.59 6.34
N TYR A 200 -6.34 1.28 7.27
CA TYR A 200 -4.89 1.40 7.19
C TYR A 200 -4.26 0.01 7.16
N HIS A 201 -3.40 -0.26 6.19
CA HIS A 201 -2.67 -1.53 6.14
C HIS A 201 -1.88 -1.74 7.42
N GLY A 202 -1.35 -0.64 7.96
CA GLY A 202 -0.58 -0.66 9.17
C GLY A 202 0.70 -1.47 9.05
N LEU A 203 1.42 -1.58 10.15
CA LEU A 203 2.63 -2.37 10.23
C LEU A 203 2.41 -3.54 11.20
N ASP A 204 2.78 -4.76 10.78
CA ASP A 204 2.88 -5.91 11.68
C ASP A 204 4.15 -5.76 12.54
N LEU A 205 3.99 -5.18 13.72
CA LEU A 205 5.10 -4.91 14.62
C LEU A 205 5.82 -6.18 15.09
N ALA A 206 5.17 -7.34 15.07
CA ALA A 206 5.81 -8.61 15.42
C ALA A 206 6.96 -8.97 14.45
N ARG A 207 6.92 -8.44 13.23
CA ARG A 207 7.97 -8.63 12.21
C ARG A 207 9.11 -7.61 12.29
N PHE A 208 8.96 -6.60 13.16
CA PHE A 208 9.95 -5.54 13.35
C PHE A 208 10.50 -5.61 14.79
N PRO A 209 11.65 -6.27 14.99
CA PRO A 209 12.23 -6.40 16.31
C PRO A 209 12.41 -5.04 16.98
N GLU A 210 12.14 -5.00 18.30
CA GLU A 210 12.33 -3.80 19.11
C GLU A 210 13.72 -3.19 18.83
N PRO A 211 13.79 -1.89 18.50
CA PRO A 211 15.07 -1.24 18.31
C PRO A 211 15.86 -1.25 19.62
N PRO A 212 17.20 -1.36 19.54
CA PRO A 212 18.03 -1.29 20.73
C PRO A 212 17.82 0.05 21.45
N PRO A 213 18.06 0.10 22.78
CA PRO A 213 18.05 1.34 23.52
C PRO A 213 18.92 2.37 22.83
N ARG A 214 18.43 3.60 22.73
CA ARG A 214 19.19 4.70 22.13
C ARG A 214 20.38 5.04 23.00
N ALA A 215 21.53 5.34 22.37
CA ALA A 215 22.66 5.96 23.07
C ALA A 215 22.20 7.26 23.76
N PRO A 216 22.84 7.65 24.89
CA PRO A 216 22.48 8.88 25.60
C PRO A 216 22.39 10.08 24.68
N ARG A 217 21.42 10.96 24.90
CA ARG A 217 21.10 12.14 24.06
C ARG A 217 22.29 13.10 23.82
N ASN A 218 23.36 13.01 24.63
CA ASN A 218 24.53 13.89 24.61
C ASN A 218 25.70 13.33 23.78
N GLY A 219 25.56 12.17 23.18
CA GLY A 219 26.63 11.56 22.36
C GLY A 219 26.59 12.04 20.93
N VAL A 220 27.49 12.95 20.55
CA VAL A 220 27.82 13.17 19.13
C VAL A 220 28.44 11.87 18.64
N ARG A 221 27.75 11.19 17.74
CA ARG A 221 28.28 9.98 17.12
C ARG A 221 29.50 10.37 16.27
N ALA A 222 30.62 9.72 16.46
CA ALA A 222 31.77 9.92 15.62
C ALA A 222 31.48 9.48 14.18
N GLY A 223 31.81 10.30 13.19
CA GLY A 223 31.66 10.03 11.76
C GLY A 223 30.52 10.79 11.09
N PRO A 224 30.28 10.52 9.80
CA PRO A 224 29.34 11.29 8.98
C PRO A 224 27.89 11.13 9.47
N PHE A 225 27.09 12.17 9.27
CA PHE A 225 25.63 12.13 9.43
C PHE A 225 25.03 11.20 8.38
N ARG A 226 24.38 10.13 8.82
CA ARG A 226 23.94 9.05 7.96
C ARG A 226 22.48 9.22 7.59
N LEU A 227 22.26 9.51 6.32
CA LEU A 227 20.97 9.56 5.68
C LEU A 227 20.61 8.16 5.13
N LEU A 228 19.35 7.77 5.25
CA LEU A 228 18.82 6.56 4.62
C LEU A 228 17.61 6.91 3.76
N SER A 229 17.55 6.33 2.59
CA SER A 229 16.32 6.30 1.78
C SER A 229 16.05 4.90 1.26
N VAL A 230 14.81 4.48 1.32
CA VAL A 230 14.39 3.13 0.90
C VAL A 230 13.19 3.23 -0.03
N GLY A 231 13.31 2.69 -1.24
CA GLY A 231 12.21 2.67 -2.19
C GLY A 231 12.67 2.42 -3.63
N ARG A 232 11.70 2.18 -4.50
CA ARG A 232 11.97 2.05 -5.94
C ARG A 232 12.41 3.39 -6.54
N LEU A 233 13.40 3.38 -7.41
CA LEU A 233 13.86 4.56 -8.15
C LEU A 233 12.89 4.84 -9.32
N VAL A 234 11.76 5.48 -8.99
CA VAL A 234 10.66 5.86 -9.90
C VAL A 234 10.23 7.30 -9.60
N PRO A 235 9.60 8.03 -10.57
CA PRO A 235 9.34 9.47 -10.45
C PRO A 235 8.62 9.89 -9.17
N LYS A 236 7.58 9.18 -8.76
CA LYS A 236 6.79 9.52 -7.57
C LYS A 236 7.54 9.49 -6.24
N LYS A 237 8.75 8.93 -6.19
CA LYS A 237 9.58 8.89 -4.98
C LYS A 237 10.42 10.14 -4.78
N GLY A 238 10.52 11.03 -5.78
CA GLY A 238 11.17 12.34 -5.68
C GLY A 238 12.67 12.29 -5.41
N TYR A 239 13.36 11.23 -5.83
CA TYR A 239 14.80 11.11 -5.58
C TYR A 239 15.65 12.13 -6.35
N ASP A 240 15.12 12.69 -7.42
CA ASP A 240 15.69 13.85 -8.11
C ASP A 240 15.74 15.08 -7.17
N ASP A 241 14.66 15.34 -6.43
CA ASP A 241 14.63 16.41 -5.44
C ASP A 241 15.62 16.14 -4.28
N LEU A 242 15.76 14.87 -3.86
CA LEU A 242 16.74 14.50 -2.84
C LEU A 242 18.18 14.75 -3.32
N ILE A 243 18.53 14.28 -4.52
CA ILE A 243 19.88 14.50 -5.08
C ILE A 243 20.19 15.98 -5.22
N ALA A 244 19.22 16.78 -5.71
CA ALA A 244 19.36 18.23 -5.79
C ALA A 244 19.52 18.89 -4.41
N ALA A 245 18.83 18.39 -3.38
CA ALA A 245 18.99 18.87 -2.00
C ALA A 245 20.36 18.53 -1.42
N LEU A 246 20.87 17.32 -1.67
CA LEU A 246 22.21 16.91 -1.21
C LEU A 246 23.33 17.76 -1.79
N GLY A 247 23.19 18.20 -3.05
CA GLY A 247 24.12 19.14 -3.68
C GLY A 247 24.13 20.55 -3.06
N ARG A 248 23.10 20.89 -2.25
CA ARG A 248 22.97 22.20 -1.57
C ARG A 248 23.40 22.17 -0.11
N LEU A 249 23.75 20.99 0.42
CA LEU A 249 24.16 20.89 1.83
C LEU A 249 25.47 21.66 2.09
N PRO A 250 25.60 22.28 3.26
CA PRO A 250 26.83 23.01 3.62
C PRO A 250 28.07 22.11 3.52
N ALA A 251 29.17 22.63 2.99
CA ALA A 251 30.44 21.90 2.88
C ALA A 251 30.99 21.44 4.26
N THR A 252 30.57 22.13 5.32
CA THR A 252 30.94 21.81 6.70
C THR A 252 30.20 20.61 7.28
N LEU A 253 29.09 20.19 6.65
CA LEU A 253 28.36 19.03 7.07
C LEU A 253 28.98 17.76 6.45
N ASP A 254 29.58 16.93 7.29
CA ASP A 254 30.03 15.61 6.87
C ASP A 254 28.80 14.66 6.88
N TRP A 255 28.42 14.14 5.71
CA TRP A 255 27.25 13.27 5.54
C TRP A 255 27.49 12.16 4.54
N ARG A 256 26.70 11.09 4.66
CA ARG A 256 26.57 10.02 3.66
C ARG A 256 25.11 9.61 3.50
N LEU A 257 24.71 9.31 2.28
CA LEU A 257 23.41 8.70 1.97
C LEU A 257 23.58 7.22 1.62
N VAL A 258 22.78 6.38 2.25
CA VAL A 258 22.56 5.00 1.81
C VAL A 258 21.19 4.93 1.13
N HIS A 259 21.14 4.45 -0.11
CA HIS A 259 19.89 4.18 -0.82
C HIS A 259 19.68 2.68 -1.00
N VAL A 260 18.51 2.19 -0.55
CA VAL A 260 18.09 0.79 -0.72
C VAL A 260 16.90 0.75 -1.67
N GLY A 261 17.09 0.08 -2.80
CA GLY A 261 16.09 -0.08 -3.83
C GLY A 261 16.68 -0.04 -5.23
N GLY A 262 15.92 -0.46 -6.21
CA GLY A 262 16.28 -0.39 -7.62
C GLY A 262 15.18 0.27 -8.44
N GLY A 263 15.44 0.57 -9.68
CA GLY A 263 14.44 1.14 -10.59
C GLY A 263 15.07 1.80 -11.81
N ALA A 264 14.21 2.21 -12.75
CA ALA A 264 14.63 2.74 -14.04
C ALA A 264 15.43 4.05 -13.95
N LEU A 265 15.26 4.81 -12.87
CA LEU A 265 15.94 6.12 -12.72
C LEU A 265 17.36 6.01 -12.12
N LYS A 266 17.86 4.79 -11.81
CA LYS A 266 19.14 4.63 -11.12
C LYS A 266 20.29 5.36 -11.82
N ASP A 267 20.46 5.11 -13.11
CA ASP A 267 21.62 5.64 -13.84
C ASP A 267 21.52 7.18 -14.03
N ALA A 268 20.31 7.67 -14.28
CA ALA A 268 20.07 9.12 -14.37
C ALA A 268 20.34 9.84 -13.04
N LEU A 269 19.91 9.28 -11.91
CA LEU A 269 20.14 9.84 -10.57
C LEU A 269 21.62 9.77 -10.18
N ALA A 270 22.32 8.69 -10.52
CA ALA A 270 23.76 8.57 -10.28
C ALA A 270 24.56 9.58 -11.12
N ALA A 271 24.19 9.79 -12.38
CA ALA A 271 24.81 10.81 -13.23
C ALA A 271 24.59 12.23 -12.70
N GLU A 272 23.37 12.53 -12.22
CA GLU A 272 23.06 13.82 -11.62
C GLU A 272 23.83 14.05 -10.31
N ALA A 273 23.94 13.03 -9.46
CA ALA A 273 24.75 13.08 -8.24
C ALA A 273 26.24 13.36 -8.55
N ALA A 274 26.78 12.72 -9.58
CA ALA A 274 28.15 12.98 -10.05
C ALA A 274 28.31 14.41 -10.57
N ARG A 275 27.37 14.91 -11.36
CA ARG A 275 27.35 16.29 -11.88
C ARG A 275 27.35 17.34 -10.74
N LEU A 276 26.66 17.04 -9.65
CA LEU A 276 26.61 17.90 -8.46
C LEU A 276 27.81 17.69 -7.50
N GLY A 277 28.73 16.79 -7.83
CA GLY A 277 29.91 16.53 -7.01
C GLY A 277 29.63 15.78 -5.71
N VAL A 278 28.48 15.08 -5.60
CA VAL A 278 28.08 14.35 -4.39
C VAL A 278 28.01 12.83 -4.59
N GLY A 279 28.37 12.34 -5.78
CA GLY A 279 28.26 10.91 -6.13
C GLY A 279 29.01 9.99 -5.16
N ASP A 280 30.21 10.37 -4.73
CA ASP A 280 31.07 9.57 -3.83
C ASP A 280 30.52 9.48 -2.38
N ARG A 281 29.50 10.27 -2.05
CA ARG A 281 28.83 10.27 -0.75
C ARG A 281 27.54 9.43 -0.74
N ILE A 282 27.19 8.75 -1.85
CA ILE A 282 25.95 7.99 -2.00
C ILE A 282 26.25 6.53 -2.28
N ASP A 283 25.81 5.68 -1.39
CA ASP A 283 25.91 4.23 -1.50
C ASP A 283 24.62 3.65 -2.07
N TRP A 284 24.64 3.19 -3.33
CA TRP A 284 23.49 2.55 -4.00
C TRP A 284 23.51 1.05 -3.78
N LEU A 285 22.75 0.54 -2.79
CA LEU A 285 22.79 -0.87 -2.40
C LEU A 285 21.92 -1.79 -3.29
N GLY A 286 21.05 -1.23 -4.11
CA GLY A 286 20.07 -2.03 -4.86
C GLY A 286 19.01 -2.65 -3.95
N LYS A 287 18.32 -3.68 -4.44
CA LYS A 287 17.26 -4.37 -3.67
C LYS A 287 17.89 -5.14 -2.51
N ARG A 288 17.29 -5.03 -1.32
CA ARG A 288 17.69 -5.74 -0.10
C ARG A 288 16.48 -6.40 0.56
N ASP A 289 16.73 -7.41 1.38
CA ASP A 289 15.69 -8.03 2.20
C ASP A 289 15.34 -7.17 3.41
N GLN A 290 14.28 -7.56 4.13
CA GLN A 290 13.78 -6.82 5.29
C GLN A 290 14.81 -6.70 6.41
N THR A 291 15.60 -7.75 6.66
CA THR A 291 16.61 -7.77 7.71
C THR A 291 17.71 -6.73 7.44
N GLU A 292 18.17 -6.69 6.19
CA GLU A 292 19.16 -5.70 5.75
C GLU A 292 18.63 -4.27 5.82
N VAL A 293 17.35 -4.06 5.45
CA VAL A 293 16.67 -2.76 5.56
C VAL A 293 16.57 -2.31 7.01
N ILE A 294 16.13 -3.18 7.93
CA ILE A 294 16.09 -2.90 9.38
C ILE A 294 17.48 -2.55 9.90
N ALA A 295 18.49 -3.32 9.52
CA ALA A 295 19.88 -3.04 9.92
C ALA A 295 20.38 -1.69 9.38
N ALA A 296 19.98 -1.29 8.17
CA ALA A 296 20.28 0.03 7.61
C ALA A 296 19.58 1.14 8.41
N MET A 297 18.29 0.97 8.75
CA MET A 297 17.54 1.91 9.59
C MET A 297 18.20 2.14 10.94
N ARG A 298 18.66 1.08 11.60
CA ARG A 298 19.33 1.14 12.91
C ARG A 298 20.71 1.82 12.87
N ARG A 299 21.37 1.81 11.71
CA ARG A 299 22.67 2.47 11.51
C ARG A 299 22.57 3.92 11.04
N SER A 300 21.38 4.39 10.71
CA SER A 300 21.14 5.72 10.15
C SER A 300 20.67 6.72 11.21
N ASP A 301 20.84 8.00 10.91
CA ASP A 301 20.47 9.12 11.78
C ASP A 301 19.16 9.78 11.33
N LEU A 302 18.85 9.73 10.02
CA LEU A 302 17.66 10.32 9.42
C LEU A 302 17.18 9.50 8.23
N PHE A 303 15.90 9.20 8.20
CA PHE A 303 15.21 8.64 7.04
C PHE A 303 14.66 9.77 6.17
N VAL A 304 14.91 9.74 4.86
CA VAL A 304 14.44 10.76 3.92
C VAL A 304 13.69 10.11 2.76
N LEU A 305 12.44 10.55 2.56
CA LEU A 305 11.63 10.10 1.42
C LEU A 305 10.81 11.28 0.87
N PRO A 306 11.29 12.01 -0.13
CA PRO A 306 10.63 13.20 -0.67
C PRO A 306 9.60 12.83 -1.75
N SER A 307 8.62 12.01 -1.42
CA SER A 307 7.57 11.57 -2.35
C SER A 307 6.87 12.75 -3.01
N LYS A 308 6.47 12.60 -4.27
CA LYS A 308 5.71 13.58 -5.04
C LYS A 308 4.65 12.91 -5.93
N ILE A 309 3.79 13.70 -6.53
CA ILE A 309 2.87 13.24 -7.56
C ILE A 309 3.65 13.24 -8.88
N ALA A 310 3.70 12.10 -9.56
CA ALA A 310 4.32 11.98 -10.87
C ALA A 310 3.44 12.66 -11.95
N GLU A 311 4.02 12.99 -13.11
CA GLU A 311 3.31 13.66 -14.22
C GLU A 311 2.10 12.87 -14.72
N ASP A 312 2.16 11.54 -14.67
CA ASP A 312 1.03 10.64 -15.03
C ASP A 312 -0.02 10.53 -13.92
N GLY A 313 0.11 11.29 -12.82
CA GLY A 313 -0.78 11.27 -11.66
C GLY A 313 -0.50 10.10 -10.69
N ASP A 314 0.47 9.22 -10.96
CA ASP A 314 0.84 8.15 -10.04
C ASP A 314 1.45 8.73 -8.75
N ARG A 315 0.99 8.23 -7.61
CA ARG A 315 1.43 8.65 -6.28
C ARG A 315 1.37 7.50 -5.30
N ASP A 316 2.13 7.60 -4.24
CA ASP A 316 1.95 6.71 -3.10
C ASP A 316 0.71 7.13 -2.29
N GLY A 317 0.07 6.18 -1.62
CA GLY A 317 -0.84 6.49 -0.53
C GLY A 317 -0.05 6.90 0.72
N LEU A 318 0.03 6.04 1.72
CA LEU A 318 0.98 6.13 2.82
C LEU A 318 2.12 5.12 2.56
N PRO A 319 3.36 5.56 2.30
CA PRO A 319 4.47 4.64 2.09
C PRO A 319 4.80 3.83 3.35
N ASN A 320 4.68 2.49 3.31
CA ASN A 320 4.94 1.62 4.46
C ASN A 320 6.32 1.86 5.09
N VAL A 321 7.31 2.19 4.28
CA VAL A 321 8.68 2.41 4.75
C VAL A 321 8.81 3.56 5.76
N LEU A 322 7.88 4.53 5.77
CA LEU A 322 7.82 5.56 6.81
C LEU A 322 7.44 4.95 8.17
N MET A 323 6.48 4.03 8.18
CA MET A 323 6.09 3.28 9.37
C MET A 323 7.20 2.32 9.82
N GLU A 324 7.91 1.72 8.87
CA GLU A 324 9.08 0.86 9.14
C GLU A 324 10.21 1.68 9.80
N ALA A 325 10.51 2.87 9.29
CA ALA A 325 11.48 3.78 9.90
C ALA A 325 11.06 4.19 11.33
N ALA A 326 9.78 4.55 11.52
CA ALA A 326 9.24 4.87 12.84
C ALA A 326 9.33 3.68 13.80
N SER A 327 9.11 2.43 13.34
CA SER A 327 9.23 1.22 14.16
C SER A 327 10.64 1.07 14.75
N GLN A 328 11.65 1.52 14.00
CA GLN A 328 13.08 1.48 14.41
C GLN A 328 13.54 2.77 15.10
N ARG A 329 12.62 3.66 15.49
CA ARG A 329 12.92 4.97 16.11
C ARG A 329 13.88 5.81 15.26
N LEU A 330 13.75 5.77 13.96
CA LEU A 330 14.50 6.61 13.04
C LEU A 330 13.70 7.87 12.73
N ALA A 331 14.28 9.05 12.92
CA ALA A 331 13.65 10.31 12.59
C ALA A 331 13.31 10.37 11.08
N ILE A 332 12.21 11.01 10.75
CA ILE A 332 11.67 11.02 9.38
C ILE A 332 11.61 12.44 8.85
N LEU A 333 12.17 12.63 7.65
CA LEU A 333 11.95 13.80 6.79
C LEU A 333 11.25 13.34 5.52
N SER A 334 10.10 13.93 5.22
CA SER A 334 9.31 13.59 4.03
C SER A 334 8.61 14.82 3.46
N THR A 335 7.67 14.61 2.57
CA THR A 335 6.89 15.67 1.94
C THR A 335 5.42 15.60 2.32
N ALA A 336 4.75 16.74 2.36
CA ALA A 336 3.32 16.85 2.64
C ALA A 336 2.48 16.46 1.41
N VAL A 337 2.56 15.19 0.98
CA VAL A 337 1.85 14.68 -0.20
C VAL A 337 1.01 13.46 0.14
N SER A 338 -0.15 13.32 -0.52
CA SER A 338 -1.07 12.19 -0.35
C SER A 338 -1.44 11.96 1.12
N ALA A 339 -1.23 10.75 1.64
CA ALA A 339 -1.55 10.38 3.01
C ALA A 339 -0.36 10.44 3.98
N ILE A 340 0.78 10.99 3.57
CA ILE A 340 1.92 11.15 4.48
C ILE A 340 1.54 12.01 5.69
N PRO A 341 0.79 13.13 5.54
CA PRO A 341 0.33 13.93 6.68
C PRO A 341 -0.66 13.20 7.62
N GLU A 342 -1.29 12.13 7.17
CA GLU A 342 -2.13 11.30 8.04
C GLU A 342 -1.30 10.56 9.11
N PHE A 343 -0.06 10.20 8.79
CA PHE A 343 0.86 9.53 9.71
C PHE A 343 1.84 10.50 10.39
N ILE A 344 2.33 11.51 9.67
CA ILE A 344 3.34 12.45 10.16
C ILE A 344 2.71 13.84 10.25
N GLU A 345 2.57 14.35 11.45
CA GLU A 345 2.30 15.75 11.74
C GLU A 345 3.64 16.49 11.81
N ASP A 346 3.77 17.57 11.00
CA ASP A 346 5.04 18.30 10.88
C ASP A 346 5.51 18.87 12.22
N GLY A 347 6.79 18.65 12.53
CA GLY A 347 7.42 19.09 13.77
C GLY A 347 7.06 18.24 15.00
N VAL A 348 6.14 17.28 14.91
CA VAL A 348 5.71 16.41 16.01
C VAL A 348 6.16 14.97 15.81
N HIS A 349 5.81 14.36 14.66
CA HIS A 349 6.08 12.96 14.36
C HIS A 349 7.19 12.79 13.29
N GLY A 350 7.72 13.88 12.80
CA GLY A 350 8.72 13.98 11.74
C GLY A 350 8.70 15.39 11.17
N VAL A 351 9.41 15.59 10.08
CA VAL A 351 9.44 16.88 9.39
C VAL A 351 8.88 16.71 7.99
N LEU A 352 7.96 17.58 7.61
CA LEU A 352 7.38 17.64 6.28
C LEU A 352 7.76 18.93 5.55
N VAL A 353 8.07 18.79 4.27
CA VAL A 353 8.28 19.94 3.36
C VAL A 353 7.30 19.84 2.18
N ALA A 354 7.18 20.91 1.42
CA ALA A 354 6.44 20.86 0.16
C ALA A 354 7.12 19.89 -0.83
N PRO A 355 6.36 19.12 -1.63
CA PRO A 355 6.97 18.31 -2.69
C PRO A 355 7.59 19.20 -3.75
N GLY A 356 8.74 18.77 -4.33
CA GLY A 356 9.44 19.52 -5.36
C GLY A 356 10.25 20.71 -4.83
N ASP A 357 10.57 20.75 -3.54
CA ASP A 357 11.40 21.81 -2.93
C ASP A 357 12.73 21.26 -2.38
N PRO A 358 13.75 21.12 -3.23
CA PRO A 358 15.07 20.68 -2.79
C PRO A 358 15.76 21.64 -1.80
N GLY A 359 15.39 22.94 -1.84
CA GLY A 359 15.92 23.94 -0.89
C GLY A 359 15.44 23.65 0.52
N ALA A 360 14.14 23.55 0.70
CA ALA A 360 13.55 23.19 1.98
C ALA A 360 14.07 21.84 2.50
N LEU A 361 14.24 20.84 1.62
CA LEU A 361 14.84 19.55 2.02
C LEU A 361 16.26 19.73 2.58
N ALA A 362 17.12 20.51 1.90
CA ALA A 362 18.48 20.76 2.34
C ALA A 362 18.53 21.47 3.70
N ASP A 363 17.69 22.50 3.89
CA ASP A 363 17.59 23.24 5.15
C ASP A 363 17.16 22.34 6.30
N ARG A 364 16.15 21.47 6.06
CA ARG A 364 15.67 20.56 7.09
C ARG A 364 16.67 19.45 7.41
N ILE A 365 17.40 18.93 6.42
CA ILE A 365 18.51 17.99 6.65
C ILE A 365 19.57 18.64 7.53
N THR A 366 19.99 19.86 7.19
CA THR A 366 21.00 20.60 7.94
C THR A 366 20.57 20.86 9.39
N ARG A 367 19.33 21.31 9.60
CA ARG A 367 18.79 21.54 10.94
C ARG A 367 18.71 20.25 11.76
N LEU A 368 18.20 19.17 11.17
CA LEU A 368 18.11 17.87 11.83
C LEU A 368 19.49 17.28 12.13
N ALA A 369 20.51 17.54 11.29
CA ALA A 369 21.87 17.12 11.57
C ALA A 369 22.43 17.82 12.81
N GLY A 370 22.13 19.11 12.98
CA GLY A 370 22.60 19.92 14.11
C GLY A 370 21.86 19.72 15.43
N ASP A 371 20.67 19.06 15.40
CA ASP A 371 19.83 18.90 16.61
C ASP A 371 19.50 17.42 16.90
N PRO A 372 20.40 16.69 17.55
CA PRO A 372 20.16 15.28 17.87
C PRO A 372 19.04 15.07 18.90
N ALA A 373 18.75 16.05 19.77
CA ALA A 373 17.68 15.94 20.75
C ALA A 373 16.33 16.00 20.06
N TRP A 374 16.13 16.99 19.19
CA TRP A 374 14.90 17.11 18.40
C TRP A 374 14.66 15.90 17.51
N ARG A 375 15.72 15.39 16.82
CA ARG A 375 15.59 14.14 16.06
C ARG A 375 15.08 12.97 16.92
N ALA A 376 15.59 12.87 18.16
CA ALA A 376 15.17 11.83 19.08
C ALA A 376 13.70 11.95 19.47
N ASP A 377 13.25 13.15 19.80
CA ASP A 377 11.86 13.42 20.19
C ASP A 377 10.88 13.12 19.03
N LEU A 378 11.19 13.57 17.81
CA LEU A 378 10.40 13.25 16.63
C LEU A 378 10.28 11.73 16.39
N ALA A 379 11.38 11.00 16.51
CA ALA A 379 11.39 9.56 16.27
C ALA A 379 10.62 8.77 17.33
N ASP A 380 10.70 9.18 18.60
CA ASP A 380 9.94 8.56 19.68
C ASP A 380 8.43 8.84 19.56
N ALA A 381 8.06 10.07 19.17
CA ALA A 381 6.68 10.44 18.90
C ALA A 381 6.10 9.68 17.69
N ALA A 382 6.87 9.56 16.60
CA ALA A 382 6.45 8.79 15.43
C ALA A 382 6.19 7.32 15.78
N ARG A 383 7.07 6.70 16.58
CA ARG A 383 6.89 5.32 17.03
C ARG A 383 5.68 5.16 17.93
N ALA A 384 5.45 6.07 18.87
CA ALA A 384 4.27 6.05 19.72
C ALA A 384 2.98 6.14 18.88
N ARG A 385 2.93 7.04 17.89
CA ARG A 385 1.80 7.15 16.96
C ARG A 385 1.59 5.89 16.13
N LEU A 386 2.67 5.28 15.63
CA LEU A 386 2.62 4.01 14.89
C LEU A 386 1.91 2.94 15.73
N ILE A 387 2.36 2.73 16.96
CA ILE A 387 1.80 1.70 17.87
C ILE A 387 0.33 1.99 18.16
N ALA A 388 -0.01 3.23 18.49
CA ALA A 388 -1.35 3.62 18.91
C ALA A 388 -2.39 3.58 17.76
N GLN A 389 -2.00 3.95 16.52
CA GLN A 389 -2.98 4.24 15.47
C GLN A 389 -2.77 3.44 14.18
N PHE A 390 -1.55 3.03 13.87
CA PHE A 390 -1.17 2.42 12.59
C PHE A 390 -0.69 0.96 12.72
N GLY A 391 -1.00 0.30 13.84
CA GLY A 391 -0.83 -1.15 13.97
C GLY A 391 -1.80 -1.91 13.07
N MET A 392 -1.32 -2.95 12.39
CA MET A 392 -2.08 -3.73 11.41
C MET A 392 -3.37 -4.34 11.99
N ALA A 393 -3.35 -4.78 13.24
CA ALA A 393 -4.47 -5.46 13.88
C ALA A 393 -5.79 -4.65 13.85
N ARG A 394 -5.71 -3.33 13.95
CA ARG A 394 -6.89 -2.45 13.91
C ARG A 394 -7.58 -2.49 12.54
N GLY A 395 -6.81 -2.34 11.45
CA GLY A 395 -7.34 -2.43 10.08
C GLY A 395 -7.92 -3.81 9.78
N MET A 396 -7.22 -4.85 10.22
CA MET A 396 -7.65 -6.24 10.01
C MET A 396 -8.98 -6.56 10.70
N ARG A 397 -9.27 -5.97 11.86
CA ARG A 397 -10.59 -6.11 12.51
C ARG A 397 -11.74 -5.56 11.67
N VAL A 398 -11.54 -4.41 11.02
CA VAL A 398 -12.55 -3.82 10.12
C VAL A 398 -12.75 -4.70 8.90
N LEU A 399 -11.68 -5.11 8.24
CA LEU A 399 -11.73 -5.94 7.05
C LEU A 399 -12.37 -7.31 7.33
N ALA A 400 -11.96 -7.96 8.42
CA ALA A 400 -12.50 -9.27 8.78
C ALA A 400 -14.00 -9.23 9.08
N ARG A 401 -14.52 -8.17 9.71
CA ARG A 401 -15.97 -7.97 9.88
C ARG A 401 -16.70 -7.85 8.54
N ARG A 402 -16.13 -7.09 7.59
CA ARG A 402 -16.70 -6.96 6.25
C ARG A 402 -16.70 -8.26 5.46
N LEU A 403 -15.62 -9.03 5.55
CA LEU A 403 -15.52 -10.34 4.90
C LEU A 403 -16.45 -11.37 5.54
N ALA A 404 -16.59 -11.40 6.86
CA ALA A 404 -17.56 -12.26 7.54
C ALA A 404 -19.01 -11.94 7.10
N ALA A 405 -19.37 -10.67 7.08
CA ALA A 405 -20.67 -10.23 6.57
C ALA A 405 -20.90 -10.61 5.09
N LEU A 406 -19.86 -10.48 4.25
CA LEU A 406 -19.89 -10.86 2.84
C LEU A 406 -20.12 -12.36 2.66
N LEU A 407 -19.62 -13.18 3.57
CA LEU A 407 -19.80 -14.64 3.57
C LEU A 407 -21.13 -15.08 4.21
N GLY A 408 -21.92 -14.16 4.79
CA GLY A 408 -23.16 -14.44 5.48
C GLY A 408 -22.96 -14.93 6.93
N ASP A 409 -21.76 -14.75 7.49
CA ASP A 409 -21.46 -15.13 8.86
C ASP A 409 -21.70 -13.92 9.79
N ALA A 410 -22.50 -14.13 10.85
CA ALA A 410 -22.90 -13.05 11.77
C ALA A 410 -21.77 -12.54 12.70
N ALA A 411 -20.69 -13.30 12.82
CA ALA A 411 -19.54 -12.95 13.67
C ALA A 411 -18.22 -13.32 12.98
N PRO A 412 -17.18 -12.47 13.12
CA PRO A 412 -15.84 -12.86 12.72
C PRO A 412 -15.36 -14.06 13.56
N PRO A 413 -14.41 -14.88 13.05
CA PRO A 413 -13.87 -16.01 13.80
C PRO A 413 -13.44 -15.61 15.24
N ARG A 414 -13.64 -16.51 16.21
CA ARG A 414 -13.48 -16.23 17.66
C ARG A 414 -12.13 -15.63 18.10
N GLU A 415 -11.08 -15.84 17.34
CA GLU A 415 -9.73 -15.34 17.64
C GLU A 415 -9.59 -13.80 17.50
N LEU A 416 -10.49 -13.14 16.77
CA LEU A 416 -10.55 -11.66 16.70
C LEU A 416 -10.98 -11.03 18.04
N ALA A 417 -11.79 -11.71 18.83
CA ALA A 417 -12.21 -11.25 20.14
C ALA A 417 -11.08 -11.36 21.17
N ALA A 418 -10.24 -12.39 21.08
CA ALA A 418 -9.12 -12.62 22.00
C ALA A 418 -7.92 -11.67 21.72
N ALA A 419 -7.61 -11.43 20.45
CA ALA A 419 -6.57 -10.45 20.07
C ALA A 419 -6.97 -9.01 20.45
N ALA A 420 -8.27 -8.68 20.41
CA ALA A 420 -8.79 -7.39 20.85
C ALA A 420 -8.70 -7.18 22.36
N ALA A 421 -8.84 -8.25 23.15
CA ALA A 421 -8.72 -8.18 24.60
C ALA A 421 -7.27 -8.01 25.07
N GLY A 422 -6.31 -8.69 24.43
CA GLY A 422 -4.89 -8.58 24.78
C GLY A 422 -4.23 -7.24 24.47
N GLU A 423 -4.72 -6.48 23.45
CA GLU A 423 -4.23 -5.14 23.14
C GLU A 423 -4.90 -4.02 23.96
N MET A 424 -6.12 -4.25 24.49
CA MET A 424 -6.77 -3.30 25.39
C MET A 424 -6.15 -3.28 26.79
N ASP A 425 -5.58 -4.39 27.23
CA ASP A 425 -4.88 -4.47 28.52
C ASP A 425 -3.47 -3.84 28.46
N ALA A 426 -2.88 -3.69 27.28
CA ALA A 426 -1.59 -3.02 27.10
C ALA A 426 -1.69 -1.50 26.94
N ALA A 427 -2.89 -0.95 26.68
CA ALA A 427 -3.17 0.48 26.63
C ALA A 427 -3.93 0.88 27.89
N GLY A 428 -3.21 1.33 28.92
CA GLY A 428 -3.77 1.86 30.16
C GLY A 428 -4.83 2.96 29.92
N PRO A 429 -5.74 3.22 30.87
CA PRO A 429 -6.84 4.15 30.70
C PRO A 429 -6.36 5.60 30.73
N GLY A 430 -6.40 6.27 29.60
CA GLY A 430 -6.09 7.69 29.55
C GLY A 430 -6.08 8.28 28.15
N ALA A 431 -7.23 8.79 27.72
CA ALA A 431 -7.38 10.13 27.13
C ALA A 431 -8.73 10.24 26.38
N GLY A 432 -9.54 11.13 26.92
CA GLY A 432 -10.88 11.46 26.41
C GLY A 432 -10.87 12.05 25.00
N GLY A 433 -12.06 11.97 24.41
CA GLY A 433 -12.34 12.36 23.05
C GLY A 433 -11.87 13.78 22.68
N ALA A 434 -11.13 13.84 21.58
CA ALA A 434 -10.98 15.05 20.82
C ALA A 434 -11.84 14.92 19.55
N SER A 435 -12.79 15.81 19.39
CA SER A 435 -13.56 16.01 18.17
C SER A 435 -12.61 16.36 17.02
N PRO A 436 -12.91 15.99 15.78
CA PRO A 436 -12.09 16.35 14.64
C PRO A 436 -12.05 17.87 14.47
N PRO A 437 -10.90 18.47 14.08
CA PRO A 437 -10.81 19.89 13.82
C PRO A 437 -11.63 20.26 12.57
N ASP A 438 -12.34 21.39 12.65
CA ASP A 438 -13.11 22.00 11.57
C ASP A 438 -12.22 22.26 10.33
N ALA A 439 -12.81 22.02 9.17
CA ALA A 439 -12.17 22.32 7.90
C ALA A 439 -12.00 23.85 7.73
N PRO A 440 -10.87 24.34 7.19
CA PRO A 440 -10.69 25.75 6.91
C PRO A 440 -11.63 26.22 5.78
N PRO A 441 -12.11 27.49 5.81
CA PRO A 441 -13.05 28.03 4.84
C PRO A 441 -12.40 28.16 3.46
N ALA A 442 -13.18 27.85 2.43
CA ALA A 442 -12.80 28.01 1.04
C ALA A 442 -12.49 29.49 0.70
N GLY A 443 -11.22 29.77 0.44
CA GLY A 443 -10.79 31.06 -0.08
C GLY A 443 -11.32 31.27 -1.50
N ARG A 444 -12.03 32.39 -1.74
CA ARG A 444 -12.38 32.89 -3.06
C ARG A 444 -11.10 33.29 -3.80
N ALA A 445 -10.92 32.78 -4.99
CA ALA A 445 -9.95 33.28 -5.95
C ALA A 445 -10.46 34.55 -6.63
N PRO A 446 -9.58 35.52 -6.97
CA PRO A 446 -9.86 36.52 -7.97
C PRO A 446 -9.77 35.97 -9.38
#